data_d6c1631b1be8e30b48faf79a9ef8638b
#
_entry.id   d6c1631b1be8e30b48faf79a9ef8638b
#
_cell.length_a   1.000
_cell.length_b   1.000
_cell.length_c   1.000
_cell.angle_alpha   90.00
_cell.angle_beta   90.00
_cell.angle_gamma   90.00
#
_symmetry.space_group_name_H-M   'P 1'
#
loop_
_entity.id
_entity.type
_entity.pdbx_description
1 polymer ?
#
loop_
_entity_poly.entity_id
_entity_poly.type
_entity_poly.pdbx_seq_one_letter_code
_entity_poly.pdbx_strand_id
1 'polypeptide(L)'
;MNDSDSLPDPQATLDTFAALSQATRLDTFRLLVRHEPQGLPAGEIARRLEVPHNTLSTHLGVLSRAGLIHSRREGRSLIYRASLEHMLATVQFLVRDCCAGSSVVCDPLLASLTVPDCSASSTPCASQEPGNDD
;
A
#
# COMPACT_ATOMS: atom_id res chain seq x y z
N MET A 1 -9.12 16.46 -19.12
CA MET A 1 -8.93 16.15 -19.01
C MET A 1 -8.91 15.43 -18.43
N ASN A 2 -9.02 15.09 -18.37
CA ASN A 2 -9.12 14.50 -18.04
C ASN A 2 -8.62 13.83 -17.52
N ASP A 3 -8.30 13.74 -17.28
CA ASP A 3 -7.99 13.28 -16.73
C ASP A 3 -8.16 12.36 -15.98
N SER A 4 -8.72 12.01 -16.03
CA SER A 4 -9.27 11.10 -15.32
C SER A 4 -8.52 9.91 -15.21
N ASP A 5 -8.21 9.34 -16.13
CA ASP A 5 -7.40 8.24 -16.05
C ASP A 5 -6.26 8.70 -15.46
N SER A 6 -6.36 9.68 -14.91
CA SER A 6 -5.27 10.28 -14.65
C SER A 6 -4.51 9.81 -13.53
N LEU A 7 -3.32 10.15 -13.54
CA LEU A 7 -2.41 9.91 -12.47
C LEU A 7 -2.78 10.81 -11.33
N PRO A 8 -2.41 10.46 -10.13
CA PRO A 8 -2.66 11.34 -9.01
C PRO A 8 -1.93 12.64 -9.22
N ASP A 9 -2.46 13.72 -8.68
CA ASP A 9 -1.77 14.97 -8.85
C ASP A 9 -0.50 14.98 -8.00
N PRO A 10 0.40 15.89 -8.25
CA PRO A 10 1.66 15.92 -7.51
C PRO A 10 1.48 16.05 -6.00
N GLN A 11 0.49 16.79 -5.56
CA GLN A 11 0.29 16.96 -4.12
C GLN A 11 -0.16 15.64 -3.49
N ALA A 12 -1.01 14.90 -4.18
CA ALA A 12 -1.45 13.61 -3.65
C ALA A 12 -0.26 12.65 -3.55
N THR A 13 0.65 12.73 -4.50
CA THR A 13 1.83 11.89 -4.45
C THR A 13 2.73 12.28 -3.27
N LEU A 14 2.88 13.57 -3.04
CA LEU A 14 3.68 14.02 -1.90
C LEU A 14 3.05 13.59 -0.59
N ASP A 15 1.73 13.68 -0.49
CA ASP A 15 1.04 13.26 0.72
C ASP A 15 1.24 11.77 0.97
N THR A 16 1.26 10.99 -0.09
CA THR A 16 1.48 9.56 0.04
C THR A 16 2.87 9.28 0.62
N PHE A 17 3.88 9.95 0.10
CA PHE A 17 5.22 9.73 0.62
C PHE A 17 5.37 10.24 2.03
N ALA A 18 4.76 11.39 2.33
CA ALA A 18 4.82 11.91 3.69
C ALA A 18 4.19 10.93 4.67
N ALA A 19 3.07 10.34 4.28
CA ALA A 19 2.40 9.39 5.16
C ALA A 19 3.25 8.17 5.40
N LEU A 20 4.01 7.74 4.42
CA LEU A 20 4.83 6.55 4.55
C LEU A 20 6.18 6.81 5.21
N SER A 21 6.55 8.06 5.39
CA SER A 21 7.89 8.35 5.91
C SER A 21 7.93 8.36 7.43
N GLN A 22 7.26 7.41 8.04
CA GLN A 22 7.29 7.22 9.48
C GLN A 22 7.18 5.72 9.71
N ALA A 23 8.04 5.20 10.58
CA ALA A 23 8.21 3.76 10.69
C ALA A 23 6.91 3.01 10.97
N THR A 24 6.14 3.48 11.94
CA THR A 24 4.92 2.77 12.30
C THR A 24 3.91 2.79 11.15
N ARG A 25 3.84 3.90 10.44
CA ARG A 25 2.90 3.97 9.33
C ARG A 25 3.33 3.07 8.18
N LEU A 26 4.61 3.01 7.91
CA LEU A 26 5.10 2.09 6.89
C LEU A 26 4.80 0.64 7.28
N ASP A 27 5.06 0.31 8.54
CA ASP A 27 4.79 -1.04 9.02
C ASP A 27 3.31 -1.37 8.93
N THR A 28 2.47 -0.40 9.26
CA THR A 28 1.02 -0.60 9.18
C THR A 28 0.59 -0.88 7.76
N PHE A 29 1.08 -0.07 6.83
CA PHE A 29 0.70 -0.27 5.43
C PHE A 29 1.18 -1.64 4.94
N ARG A 30 2.41 -2.00 5.23
CA ARG A 30 2.93 -3.29 4.79
C ARG A 30 2.18 -4.45 5.41
N LEU A 31 1.79 -4.31 6.68
CA LEU A 31 0.99 -5.35 7.32
C LEU A 31 -0.34 -5.53 6.59
N LEU A 32 -0.97 -4.41 6.24
CA LEU A 32 -2.25 -4.49 5.56
C LEU A 32 -2.13 -5.03 4.14
N VAL A 33 -1.03 -4.73 3.48
CA VAL A 33 -0.80 -5.33 2.17
C VAL A 33 -0.77 -6.84 2.27
N ARG A 34 -0.12 -7.34 3.30
CA ARG A 34 -0.02 -8.80 3.47
C ARG A 34 -1.36 -9.44 3.81
N HIS A 35 -2.32 -8.65 4.27
CA HIS A 35 -3.62 -9.19 4.67
C HIS A 35 -4.73 -8.82 3.71
N GLU A 36 -4.38 -8.46 2.49
CA GLU A 36 -5.37 -8.28 1.46
C GLU A 36 -5.91 -9.64 1.07
N PRO A 37 -7.17 -9.76 0.75
CA PRO A 37 -8.17 -8.71 0.72
C PRO A 37 -9.00 -8.58 1.99
N GLN A 38 -8.73 -9.38 3.01
CA GLN A 38 -9.57 -9.38 4.20
C GLN A 38 -9.41 -8.12 5.04
N GLY A 39 -8.19 -7.63 5.15
CA GLY A 39 -7.93 -6.51 6.01
C GLY A 39 -7.84 -6.90 7.48
N LEU A 40 -7.66 -5.93 8.33
CA LEU A 40 -7.53 -6.17 9.76
C LEU A 40 -8.23 -5.06 10.52
N PRO A 41 -8.83 -5.38 11.67
CA PRO A 41 -9.35 -4.34 12.54
C PRO A 41 -8.23 -3.61 13.27
N ALA A 42 -8.49 -2.38 13.68
CA ALA A 42 -7.46 -1.56 14.31
C ALA A 42 -6.85 -2.22 15.53
N GLY A 43 -7.67 -2.87 16.34
CA GLY A 43 -7.14 -3.52 17.53
C GLY A 43 -6.13 -4.61 17.20
N GLU A 44 -6.38 -5.34 16.13
CA GLU A 44 -5.47 -6.38 15.73
C GLU A 44 -4.17 -5.79 15.18
N ILE A 45 -4.28 -4.69 14.45
CA ILE A 45 -3.09 -4.02 13.94
C ILE A 45 -2.23 -3.54 15.11
N ALA A 46 -2.87 -2.91 16.09
CA ALA A 46 -2.14 -2.40 17.26
C ALA A 46 -1.45 -3.52 17.99
N ARG A 47 -2.13 -4.65 18.14
CA ARG A 47 -1.55 -5.78 18.84
C ARG A 47 -0.35 -6.33 18.09
N ARG A 48 -0.47 -6.47 16.80
CA ARG A 48 0.62 -7.07 16.01
C ARG A 48 1.83 -6.16 15.94
N LEU A 49 1.61 -4.85 15.90
CA LEU A 49 2.71 -3.91 15.82
C LEU A 49 3.18 -3.46 17.19
N GLU A 50 2.47 -3.89 18.23
CA GLU A 50 2.83 -3.54 19.60
C GLU A 50 2.90 -2.04 19.80
N VAL A 51 1.86 -1.36 19.35
CA VAL A 51 1.75 0.08 19.55
C VAL A 51 0.47 0.38 20.29
N PRO A 52 0.45 1.45 21.07
CA PRO A 52 -0.78 1.82 21.77
C PRO A 52 -1.90 2.11 20.79
N HIS A 53 -3.10 1.78 21.18
CA HIS A 53 -4.25 1.91 20.29
C HIS A 53 -4.49 3.35 19.87
N ASN A 54 -4.35 4.31 20.78
CA ASN A 54 -4.59 5.69 20.42
C ASN A 54 -3.48 6.22 19.50
N THR A 55 -2.26 5.74 19.67
CA THR A 55 -1.19 6.12 18.77
C THR A 55 -1.48 5.59 17.38
N LEU A 56 -1.91 4.34 17.32
CA LEU A 56 -2.22 3.75 16.02
C LEU A 56 -3.37 4.48 15.35
N SER A 57 -4.36 4.91 16.12
CA SER A 57 -5.49 5.64 15.54
C SER A 57 -5.02 6.87 14.79
N THR A 58 -4.07 7.59 15.34
CA THR A 58 -3.53 8.77 14.69
C THR A 58 -2.86 8.38 13.38
N HIS A 59 -2.07 7.32 13.41
CA HIS A 59 -1.39 6.86 12.21
C HIS A 59 -2.37 6.37 11.15
N LEU A 60 -3.42 5.67 11.56
CA LEU A 60 -4.42 5.23 10.61
C LEU A 60 -5.11 6.41 9.96
N GLY A 61 -5.33 7.47 10.73
CA GLY A 61 -5.93 8.68 10.17
C GLY A 61 -5.04 9.30 9.09
N VAL A 62 -3.74 9.36 9.34
CA VAL A 62 -2.83 9.93 8.36
C VAL A 62 -2.82 9.09 7.09
N LEU A 63 -2.74 7.77 7.25
CA LEU A 63 -2.72 6.89 6.08
C LEU A 63 -4.03 6.96 5.29
N SER A 64 -5.15 7.06 5.99
CA SER A 64 -6.44 7.15 5.32
C SER A 64 -6.58 8.44 4.53
N ARG A 65 -6.16 9.55 5.11
CA ARG A 65 -6.26 10.82 4.42
C ARG A 65 -5.36 10.88 3.20
N ALA A 66 -4.25 10.15 3.25
CA ALA A 66 -3.36 10.10 2.11
C ALA A 66 -3.85 9.14 1.02
N GLY A 67 -4.89 8.39 1.30
CA GLY A 67 -5.43 7.47 0.32
C GLY A 67 -4.78 6.10 0.30
N LEU A 68 -3.87 5.85 1.23
CA LEU A 68 -3.12 4.59 1.24
C LEU A 68 -3.90 3.43 1.81
N ILE A 69 -4.84 3.72 2.69
CA ILE A 69 -5.69 2.69 3.26
C ILE A 69 -7.12 3.20 3.29
N HIS A 70 -8.03 2.27 3.40
CA HIS A 70 -9.43 2.63 3.58
C HIS A 70 -10.03 1.64 4.56
N SER A 71 -11.19 1.98 5.08
CA SER A 71 -11.83 1.13 6.06
C SER A 71 -13.25 0.85 5.66
N ARG A 72 -13.77 -0.25 6.15
CA ARG A 72 -15.18 -0.54 5.99
C ARG A 72 -15.68 -1.05 7.32
N ARG A 73 -16.95 -0.80 7.57
CA ARG A 73 -17.53 -1.24 8.82
C ARG A 73 -18.08 -2.63 8.68
N GLU A 74 -17.74 -3.48 9.62
CA GLU A 74 -18.29 -4.81 9.67
C GLU A 74 -18.80 -5.01 11.09
N GLY A 75 -20.10 -4.91 11.26
CA GLY A 75 -20.68 -4.98 12.59
C GLY A 75 -20.20 -3.80 13.41
N ARG A 76 -19.53 -4.08 14.50
CA ARG A 76 -19.02 -3.04 15.36
C ARG A 76 -17.60 -2.67 15.07
N SER A 77 -16.98 -3.38 14.15
CA SER A 77 -15.56 -3.18 13.88
C SER A 77 -15.34 -2.39 12.60
N LEU A 78 -14.27 -1.65 12.57
CA LEU A 78 -13.79 -1.05 11.34
C LEU A 78 -12.63 -1.91 10.86
N ILE A 79 -12.74 -2.38 9.64
CA ILE A 79 -11.70 -3.21 9.05
C ILE A 79 -10.92 -2.36 8.08
N TYR A 80 -9.61 -2.30 8.26
CA TYR A 80 -8.74 -1.48 7.42
C TYR A 80 -8.09 -2.34 6.35
N ARG A 81 -8.00 -1.77 5.16
CA ARG A 81 -7.38 -2.46 4.03
C ARG A 81 -6.44 -1.53 3.32
N ALA A 82 -5.38 -2.08 2.75
CA ALA A 82 -4.46 -1.30 1.95
C ALA A 82 -5.11 -0.98 0.61
N SER A 83 -4.82 0.20 0.09
CA SER A 83 -5.28 0.57 -1.23
C SER A 83 -4.15 0.32 -2.21
N LEU A 84 -4.10 -0.86 -2.75
CA LEU A 84 -3.05 -1.21 -3.71
C LEU A 84 -3.19 -0.41 -4.98
N GLU A 85 -4.43 -0.06 -5.32
CA GLU A 85 -4.70 0.76 -6.47
C GLU A 85 -4.03 2.12 -6.34
N HIS A 86 -4.14 2.72 -5.17
CA HIS A 86 -3.53 4.01 -4.92
C HIS A 86 -2.02 3.92 -4.97
N MET A 87 -1.47 2.86 -4.38
CA MET A 87 -0.01 2.69 -4.38
C MET A 87 0.50 2.49 -5.80
N LEU A 88 -0.23 1.69 -6.59
CA LEU A 88 0.18 1.47 -7.96
C LEU A 88 0.16 2.76 -8.75
N ALA A 89 -0.88 3.57 -8.56
CA ALA A 89 -0.98 4.84 -9.26
C ALA A 89 0.18 5.76 -8.89
N THR A 90 0.59 5.73 -7.62
CA THR A 90 1.70 6.54 -7.16
C THR A 90 3.00 6.13 -7.84
N VAL A 91 3.23 4.83 -7.92
CA VAL A 91 4.43 4.32 -8.55
C VAL A 91 4.42 4.66 -10.04
N GLN A 92 3.27 4.50 -10.68
CA GLN A 92 3.16 4.82 -12.09
C GLN A 92 3.42 6.29 -12.36
N PHE A 93 2.93 7.15 -11.48
CA PHE A 93 3.17 8.57 -11.62
C PHE A 93 4.67 8.87 -11.61
N LEU A 94 5.38 8.28 -10.67
CA LEU A 94 6.81 8.50 -10.56
C LEU A 94 7.56 7.99 -11.78
N VAL A 95 7.23 6.78 -12.18
CA VAL A 95 7.94 6.16 -13.28
C VAL A 95 7.69 6.88 -14.59
N ARG A 96 6.43 7.23 -14.83
CA ARG A 96 6.11 7.92 -16.04
C ARG A 96 6.81 9.25 -16.12
N ASP A 97 6.78 9.97 -15.00
CA ASP A 97 7.39 11.27 -14.95
C ASP A 97 8.89 11.18 -15.13
N CYS A 98 9.51 10.22 -14.48
CA CYS A 98 10.94 10.07 -14.56
C CYS A 98 11.39 9.60 -15.93
N CYS A 99 10.60 8.75 -16.55
CA CYS A 99 10.98 8.21 -17.85
C CYS A 99 10.60 9.13 -19.00
N ALA A 100 9.83 10.14 -18.73
CA ALA A 100 9.38 11.07 -19.75
C ALA A 100 8.75 10.33 -20.91
N GLY A 101 8.08 9.24 -20.61
CA GLY A 101 7.39 8.49 -21.65
C GLY A 101 8.28 7.58 -22.45
N SER A 102 9.54 7.46 -22.09
CA SER A 102 10.45 6.62 -22.85
C SER A 102 10.20 5.15 -22.53
N SER A 103 9.75 4.39 -23.49
CA SER A 103 9.50 2.99 -23.26
C SER A 103 10.80 2.20 -23.08
N VAL A 104 11.90 2.74 -23.55
CA VAL A 104 13.18 2.07 -23.38
C VAL A 104 13.52 1.96 -21.90
N VAL A 105 13.21 3.00 -21.14
CA VAL A 105 13.50 3.00 -19.72
C VAL A 105 12.34 2.49 -18.91
N CYS A 106 11.13 2.93 -19.26
CA CYS A 106 9.96 2.60 -18.44
C CYS A 106 9.53 1.16 -18.57
N ASP A 107 9.62 0.60 -19.77
CA ASP A 107 9.17 -0.78 -19.95
C ASP A 107 9.93 -1.77 -19.07
N PRO A 108 11.26 -1.76 -19.08
CA PRO A 108 11.96 -2.69 -18.18
C PRO A 108 11.67 -2.41 -16.71
N LEU A 109 11.54 -1.15 -16.35
CA LEU A 109 11.28 -0.82 -14.98
C LEU A 109 9.90 -1.29 -14.55
N LEU A 110 8.91 -1.06 -15.39
CA LEU A 110 7.56 -1.50 -15.07
C LEU A 110 7.47 -3.01 -15.03
N ALA A 111 8.20 -3.67 -15.93
CA ALA A 111 8.20 -5.12 -15.93
C ALA A 111 8.78 -5.68 -14.63
N SER A 112 9.77 -5.01 -14.09
CA SER A 112 10.36 -5.49 -12.85
C SER A 112 9.47 -5.21 -11.65
N LEU A 113 8.54 -4.27 -11.80
CA LEU A 113 7.63 -3.97 -10.72
C LEU A 113 6.41 -4.88 -10.72
N THR A 114 6.13 -5.52 -11.84
CA THR A 114 4.98 -6.42 -11.85
C THR A 114 5.36 -7.67 -11.09
N VAL A 115 4.49 -8.03 -10.19
CA VAL A 115 4.74 -9.21 -9.40
C VAL A 115 4.49 -10.42 -10.26
N PRO A 116 5.35 -11.42 -10.20
CA PRO A 116 5.09 -12.64 -10.94
C PRO A 116 3.73 -13.18 -10.54
N ASP A 117 3.09 -13.80 -11.48
CA ASP A 117 1.77 -14.34 -11.22
C ASP A 117 1.91 -15.48 -10.24
N CYS A 118 1.64 -15.20 -9.00
CA CYS A 118 1.78 -16.20 -7.97
C CYS A 118 0.78 -17.33 -8.15
N SER A 119 -0.35 -17.03 -8.74
CA SER A 119 -1.35 -18.07 -8.89
C SER A 119 -1.00 -19.02 -10.02
N ALA A 120 -0.24 -18.54 -10.99
CA ALA A 120 0.14 -19.39 -12.10
C ALA A 120 1.39 -20.19 -11.79
N SER A 121 2.15 -19.73 -10.84
CA SER A 121 3.41 -20.40 -10.54
C SER A 121 3.20 -21.53 -9.57
N SER A 122 3.88 -22.57 -9.77
CA SER A 122 3.82 -23.65 -8.81
C SER A 122 4.56 -23.27 -7.55
N THR A 123 5.35 -22.22 -7.62
CA THR A 123 6.05 -21.76 -6.45
C THR A 123 5.31 -20.58 -5.90
N PRO A 124 4.59 -20.73 -4.83
CA PRO A 124 3.81 -19.63 -4.32
C PRO A 124 4.69 -18.50 -3.84
N CYS A 125 4.21 -17.30 -4.01
CA CYS A 125 4.92 -16.18 -3.47
C CYS A 125 5.07 -16.29 -1.98
N ALA A 126 4.09 -16.86 -1.36
CA ALA A 126 4.11 -16.96 0.08
C ALA A 126 5.22 -17.86 0.58
N SER A 127 5.68 -18.73 -0.25
CA SER A 127 6.73 -19.63 0.22
C SER A 127 8.03 -18.87 0.44
N GLN A 128 8.07 -17.67 0.00
CA GLN A 128 9.25 -16.91 0.24
C GLN A 128 9.26 -16.33 1.61
N GLU A 129 8.21 -16.45 2.32
CA GLU A 129 8.14 -15.94 3.56
C GLU A 129 9.05 -16.52 4.41
N PRO A 130 9.89 -15.92 4.96
CA PRO A 130 10.79 -16.50 5.88
C PRO A 130 10.03 -16.65 7.11
N GLY A 131 9.71 -17.24 7.21
CA GLY A 131 8.96 -17.33 8.20
C GLY A 131 9.16 -16.62 9.40
N ASN A 132 9.19 -16.41 9.30
CA ASN A 132 9.23 -16.09 10.05
C ASN A 132 9.29 -15.77 10.90
N ASP A 133 9.24 -15.59 11.03
CA ASP A 133 9.37 -15.30 11.74
C ASP A 133 9.00 -15.05 12.55
N ASP A 134 8.73 -15.08 12.78
CA ASP A 134 8.51 -14.88 13.43
C ASP A 134 8.29 -14.70 13.86
#